data_df099ae1c9e38d505a5826cf33c2603d
#
_entry.id   df099ae1c9e38d505a5826cf33c2603d
#
_cell.length_a   1.000
_cell.length_b   1.000
_cell.length_c   1.000
_cell.angle_alpha   90.00
_cell.angle_beta   90.00
_cell.angle_gamma   90.00
#
_symmetry.space_group_name_H-M   'P 1'
#
loop_
_entity.id
_entity.type
_entity.pdbx_description
1 polymer ?
#
loop_
_entity_poly.entity_id
_entity_poly.type
_entity_poly.pdbx_seq_one_letter_code
_entity_poly.pdbx_strand_id
1 'polypeptide(L)'
;MTYLKAILLGLVQGIAEFLPISSSGHLAIARNLLNMEGAGSIPEFFDVLLHLGTLIAVFVAYWGDIRDMVVEFFRGIGDLAHRSTPTPVPPARRLILLIVVGTLPLFAVLPIRKTVQGLGDNMYFVGAALIFTGFLLFLCDRVRRGRKTERSATWLDALLVGVGQAVATL
;
A
#
# COMPACT_ATOMS: atom_id res chain seq x y z
N MET A 1 24.19 10.03 9.39
CA MET A 1 23.48 8.76 9.62
C MET A 1 24.49 7.63 9.66
N THR A 2 24.47 6.74 10.66
CA THR A 2 25.37 5.58 10.72
C THR A 2 24.78 4.41 9.92
N TYR A 3 25.64 3.52 9.39
CA TYR A 3 25.19 2.31 8.68
C TYR A 3 24.23 1.45 9.51
N LEU A 4 24.50 1.33 10.82
CA LEU A 4 23.64 0.56 11.73
C LEU A 4 22.22 1.13 11.79
N LYS A 5 22.06 2.46 11.92
CA LYS A 5 20.76 3.12 11.92
C LYS A 5 20.03 2.91 10.57
N ALA A 6 20.76 2.96 9.45
CA ALA A 6 20.18 2.69 8.13
C ALA A 6 19.65 1.26 8.02
N ILE A 7 20.42 0.27 8.48
CA ILE A 7 20.00 -1.13 8.49
C ILE A 7 18.77 -1.34 9.37
N LEU A 8 18.74 -0.77 10.57
CA LEU A 8 17.62 -0.88 11.47
C LEU A 8 16.34 -0.27 10.86
N LEU A 9 16.43 0.92 10.25
CA LEU A 9 15.30 1.51 9.56
C LEU A 9 14.85 0.68 8.34
N GLY A 10 15.78 0.10 7.60
CA GLY A 10 15.49 -0.82 6.51
C GLY A 10 14.73 -2.07 6.96
N LEU A 11 15.11 -2.63 8.12
CA LEU A 11 14.40 -3.77 8.71
C LEU A 11 13.00 -3.37 9.18
N VAL A 12 12.87 -2.23 9.87
CA VAL A 12 11.55 -1.71 10.27
C VAL A 12 10.65 -1.49 9.06
N GLN A 13 11.17 -0.84 8.01
CA GLN A 13 10.42 -0.63 6.76
C GLN A 13 10.02 -1.96 6.13
N GLY A 14 10.97 -2.89 5.96
CA GLY A 14 10.70 -4.18 5.32
C GLY A 14 9.65 -5.01 6.06
N ILE A 15 9.65 -4.99 7.39
CA ILE A 15 8.65 -5.70 8.19
C ILE A 15 7.30 -4.96 8.16
N ALA A 16 7.30 -3.66 8.40
CA ALA A 16 6.07 -2.88 8.56
C ALA A 16 5.34 -2.63 7.23
N GLU A 17 6.02 -2.68 6.09
CA GLU A 17 5.41 -2.51 4.77
C GLU A 17 4.60 -3.74 4.34
N PHE A 18 5.07 -4.95 4.68
CA PHE A 18 4.37 -6.19 4.36
C PHE A 18 3.33 -6.61 5.40
N LEU A 19 3.42 -6.05 6.61
CA LEU A 19 2.38 -6.19 7.62
C LEU A 19 1.43 -4.98 7.53
N PRO A 20 0.12 -5.15 7.70
CA PRO A 20 -0.84 -4.04 7.62
C PRO A 20 -0.83 -3.17 8.90
N ILE A 21 0.36 -2.67 9.31
CA ILE A 21 0.59 -2.01 10.62
C ILE A 21 1.05 -0.55 10.53
N SER A 22 1.02 0.06 9.34
CA SER A 22 1.54 1.41 9.05
C SER A 22 3.06 1.54 9.16
N SER A 23 3.76 1.41 8.04
CA SER A 23 5.22 1.55 7.95
C SER A 23 5.69 2.96 8.32
N SER A 24 4.98 4.01 7.87
CA SER A 24 5.31 5.40 8.18
C SER A 24 5.24 5.69 9.69
N GLY A 25 4.22 5.18 10.40
CA GLY A 25 4.10 5.32 11.84
C GLY A 25 5.26 4.64 12.59
N HIS A 26 5.60 3.41 12.19
CA HIS A 26 6.72 2.67 12.79
C HIS A 26 8.08 3.32 12.50
N LEU A 27 8.28 3.85 11.29
CA LEU A 27 9.48 4.61 10.96
C LEU A 27 9.59 5.90 11.78
N ALA A 28 8.49 6.63 11.99
CA ALA A 28 8.48 7.83 12.84
C ALA A 28 8.93 7.49 14.27
N ILE A 29 8.37 6.44 14.87
CA ILE A 29 8.77 5.97 16.20
C ILE A 29 10.24 5.53 16.21
N ALA A 30 10.66 4.73 15.23
CA ALA A 30 12.04 4.23 15.17
C ALA A 30 13.05 5.39 15.04
N ARG A 31 12.74 6.43 14.29
CA ARG A 31 13.57 7.64 14.15
C ARG A 31 13.68 8.40 15.46
N ASN A 32 12.58 8.57 16.16
CA ASN A 32 12.57 9.22 17.47
C ASN A 32 13.43 8.44 18.46
N LEU A 33 13.23 7.12 18.60
CA LEU A 33 14.02 6.25 19.49
C LEU A 33 15.52 6.24 19.15
N LEU A 34 15.87 6.39 17.88
CA LEU A 34 17.27 6.45 17.45
C LEU A 34 17.86 7.86 17.55
N ASN A 35 17.14 8.82 18.13
CA ASN A 35 17.53 10.24 18.21
C ASN A 35 17.99 10.78 16.84
N MET A 36 17.13 10.64 15.85
CA MET A 36 17.39 11.10 14.48
C MET A 36 16.57 12.35 14.14
N GLU A 37 15.95 12.97 15.13
CA GLU A 37 15.24 14.24 15.02
C GLU A 37 16.24 15.40 15.24
N GLY A 38 16.31 16.33 14.30
CA GLY A 38 17.15 17.52 14.38
C GLY A 38 17.86 17.88 13.08
N ALA A 39 18.79 18.83 13.14
CA ALA A 39 19.50 19.45 12.00
C ALA A 39 20.35 18.51 11.10
N GLY A 40 20.17 17.24 11.18
CA GLY A 40 20.72 16.18 10.34
C GLY A 40 19.65 15.16 9.97
N SER A 41 18.38 15.59 9.91
CA SER A 41 17.25 14.76 9.54
C SER A 41 17.56 13.90 8.30
N ILE A 42 17.02 12.70 8.31
CA ILE A 42 17.17 11.75 7.21
C ILE A 42 16.73 12.45 5.93
N PRO A 43 17.54 12.47 4.88
CA PRO A 43 17.11 13.04 3.61
C PRO A 43 15.83 12.32 3.15
N GLU A 44 14.86 13.06 2.63
CA GLU A 44 13.65 12.48 2.00
C GLU A 44 14.01 11.38 0.98
N PHE A 45 15.15 11.54 0.34
CA PHE A 45 15.74 10.56 -0.55
C PHE A 45 15.94 9.17 0.10
N PHE A 46 16.29 9.12 1.40
CA PHE A 46 16.47 7.83 2.07
C PHE A 46 15.12 7.12 2.28
N ASP A 47 14.05 7.86 2.54
CA ASP A 47 12.71 7.28 2.62
C ASP A 47 12.28 6.69 1.27
N VAL A 48 12.56 7.40 0.20
CA VAL A 48 12.33 6.89 -1.16
C VAL A 48 13.11 5.61 -1.41
N LEU A 49 14.38 5.53 -0.95
CA LEU A 49 15.18 4.29 -1.08
C LEU A 49 14.61 3.12 -0.27
N LEU A 50 14.09 3.37 0.93
CA LEU A 50 13.45 2.35 1.74
C LEU A 50 12.22 1.77 1.03
N HIS A 51 11.35 2.64 0.49
CA HIS A 51 10.18 2.21 -0.28
C HIS A 51 10.56 1.54 -1.62
N LEU A 52 11.63 2.01 -2.27
CA LEU A 52 12.13 1.36 -3.48
C LEU A 52 12.60 -0.08 -3.19
N GLY A 53 13.24 -0.30 -2.04
CA GLY A 53 13.66 -1.65 -1.62
C GLY A 53 12.47 -2.60 -1.47
N THR A 54 11.40 -2.17 -0.81
CA THR A 54 10.17 -2.97 -0.67
C THR A 54 9.45 -3.15 -1.99
N LEU A 55 9.43 -2.13 -2.85
CA LEU A 55 8.86 -2.21 -4.21
C LEU A 55 9.59 -3.27 -5.05
N ILE A 56 10.92 -3.30 -5.03
CA ILE A 56 11.71 -4.33 -5.73
C ILE A 56 11.35 -5.73 -5.19
N ALA A 57 11.21 -5.89 -3.89
CA ALA A 57 10.81 -7.17 -3.29
C ALA A 57 9.43 -7.63 -3.79
N VAL A 58 8.46 -6.71 -3.90
CA VAL A 58 7.13 -6.99 -4.50
C VAL A 58 7.26 -7.43 -5.95
N PHE A 59 8.06 -6.71 -6.76
CA PHE A 59 8.27 -7.08 -8.16
C PHE A 59 8.89 -8.47 -8.30
N VAL A 60 9.84 -8.83 -7.43
CA VAL A 60 10.46 -10.15 -7.45
C VAL A 60 9.45 -11.23 -7.03
N ALA A 61 8.70 -11.00 -5.95
CA ALA A 61 7.75 -11.97 -5.40
C ALA A 61 6.55 -12.23 -6.33
N TYR A 62 6.03 -11.20 -6.99
CA TYR A 62 4.82 -11.26 -7.82
C TYR A 62 5.12 -11.08 -9.31
N TRP A 63 6.34 -11.39 -9.74
CA TRP A 63 6.76 -11.20 -11.13
C TRP A 63 5.84 -11.85 -12.15
N GLY A 64 5.36 -13.08 -11.86
CA GLY A 64 4.43 -13.80 -12.74
C GLY A 64 3.12 -13.05 -12.96
N ASP A 65 2.48 -12.62 -11.87
CA ASP A 65 1.21 -11.91 -11.92
C ASP A 65 1.36 -10.54 -12.59
N ILE A 66 2.45 -9.82 -12.28
CA ILE A 66 2.75 -8.53 -12.89
C ILE A 66 2.96 -8.67 -14.40
N ARG A 67 3.75 -9.67 -14.82
CA ARG A 67 3.96 -9.96 -16.24
C ARG A 67 2.65 -10.27 -16.96
N ASP A 68 1.82 -11.12 -16.38
CA ASP A 68 0.54 -11.51 -16.97
C ASP A 68 -0.41 -10.31 -17.09
N MET A 69 -0.44 -9.44 -16.08
CA MET A 69 -1.20 -8.18 -16.13
C MET A 69 -0.67 -7.24 -17.23
N VAL A 70 0.64 -7.08 -17.36
CA VAL A 70 1.24 -6.23 -18.38
C VAL A 70 0.92 -6.76 -19.80
N VAL A 71 1.08 -8.05 -20.02
CA VAL A 71 0.76 -8.68 -21.32
C VAL A 71 -0.73 -8.52 -21.63
N GLU A 72 -1.60 -8.75 -20.65
CA GLU A 72 -3.04 -8.67 -20.84
C GLU A 72 -3.53 -7.22 -21.01
N PHE A 73 -2.84 -6.25 -20.42
CA PHE A 73 -3.10 -4.83 -20.64
C PHE A 73 -2.91 -4.45 -22.11
N PHE A 74 -1.78 -4.84 -22.73
CA PHE A 74 -1.53 -4.56 -24.14
C PHE A 74 -2.47 -5.32 -25.07
N ARG A 75 -2.82 -6.58 -24.74
CA ARG A 75 -3.84 -7.33 -25.48
C ARG A 75 -5.19 -6.64 -25.39
N GLY A 76 -5.57 -6.15 -24.21
CA GLY A 76 -6.82 -5.42 -24.00
C GLY A 76 -6.94 -4.15 -24.84
N ILE A 77 -5.83 -3.42 -25.01
CA ILE A 77 -5.79 -2.28 -25.93
C ILE A 77 -6.00 -2.71 -27.38
N GLY A 78 -5.37 -3.81 -27.81
CA GLY A 78 -5.57 -4.39 -29.13
C GLY A 78 -7.01 -4.83 -29.39
N ASP A 79 -7.61 -5.53 -28.43
CA ASP A 79 -8.99 -5.99 -28.52
C ASP A 79 -9.97 -4.81 -28.60
N LEU A 80 -9.72 -3.74 -27.85
CA LEU A 80 -10.53 -2.51 -27.90
C LEU A 80 -10.45 -1.84 -29.28
N ALA A 81 -9.25 -1.80 -29.88
CA ALA A 81 -9.05 -1.25 -31.22
C ALA A 81 -9.75 -2.08 -32.30
N HIS A 82 -9.80 -3.40 -32.14
CA HIS A 82 -10.48 -4.31 -33.08
C HIS A 82 -11.94 -4.62 -32.72
N ARG A 83 -12.51 -3.96 -31.67
CA ARG A 83 -13.86 -4.21 -31.15
C ARG A 83 -14.13 -5.68 -30.82
N SER A 84 -13.09 -6.40 -30.44
CA SER A 84 -13.10 -7.80 -30.07
C SER A 84 -13.07 -7.91 -28.54
N THR A 85 -14.02 -8.61 -27.93
CA THR A 85 -13.99 -8.88 -26.49
C THR A 85 -13.91 -10.37 -26.26
N PRO A 86 -12.84 -10.86 -25.60
CA PRO A 86 -12.75 -12.28 -25.29
C PRO A 86 -13.83 -12.69 -24.28
N THR A 87 -14.49 -13.81 -24.57
CA THR A 87 -15.43 -14.45 -23.66
C THR A 87 -14.97 -15.89 -23.39
N PRO A 88 -14.61 -16.26 -22.14
CA PRO A 88 -14.65 -15.46 -20.90
C PRO A 88 -13.51 -14.43 -20.79
N VAL A 89 -13.74 -13.36 -20.01
CA VAL A 89 -12.72 -12.35 -19.73
C VAL A 89 -11.55 -12.99 -18.97
N PRO A 90 -10.30 -12.80 -19.43
CA PRO A 90 -9.12 -13.35 -18.76
C PRO A 90 -9.00 -12.86 -17.30
N PRO A 91 -8.58 -13.73 -16.35
CA PRO A 91 -8.45 -13.36 -14.94
C PRO A 91 -7.56 -12.13 -14.71
N ALA A 92 -6.44 -12.02 -15.41
CA ALA A 92 -5.52 -10.88 -15.30
C ALA A 92 -6.19 -9.57 -15.75
N ARG A 93 -7.01 -9.58 -16.81
CA ARG A 93 -7.77 -8.39 -17.25
C ARG A 93 -8.79 -7.97 -16.22
N ARG A 94 -9.49 -8.94 -15.62
CA ARG A 94 -10.44 -8.66 -14.54
C ARG A 94 -9.74 -8.06 -13.33
N LEU A 95 -8.56 -8.58 -12.95
CA LEU A 95 -7.75 -8.07 -11.85
C LEU A 95 -7.32 -6.62 -12.12
N ILE A 96 -6.84 -6.31 -13.32
CA ILE A 96 -6.49 -4.92 -13.72
C ILE A 96 -7.68 -3.98 -13.49
N LEU A 97 -8.86 -4.37 -13.95
CA LEU A 97 -10.06 -3.54 -13.80
C LEU A 97 -10.45 -3.35 -12.33
N LEU A 98 -10.36 -4.40 -11.50
CA LEU A 98 -10.61 -4.32 -10.06
C LEU A 98 -9.59 -3.40 -9.35
N ILE A 99 -8.32 -3.47 -9.73
CA ILE A 99 -7.28 -2.57 -9.22
C ILE A 99 -7.59 -1.12 -9.59
N VAL A 100 -7.96 -0.85 -10.83
CA VAL A 100 -8.33 0.51 -11.26
C VAL A 100 -9.50 1.04 -10.44
N VAL A 101 -10.58 0.26 -10.28
CA VAL A 101 -11.74 0.66 -9.47
C VAL A 101 -11.36 0.86 -8.00
N GLY A 102 -10.55 -0.03 -7.44
CA GLY A 102 -10.08 0.09 -6.05
C GLY A 102 -9.13 1.27 -5.83
N THR A 103 -8.50 1.79 -6.88
CA THR A 103 -7.60 2.95 -6.78
C THR A 103 -8.36 4.29 -6.87
N LEU A 104 -9.57 4.30 -7.46
CA LEU A 104 -10.34 5.55 -7.64
C LEU A 104 -10.57 6.33 -6.33
N PRO A 105 -10.95 5.72 -5.19
CA PRO A 105 -11.16 6.46 -3.94
C PRO A 105 -9.92 7.19 -3.43
N LEU A 106 -8.71 6.70 -3.73
CA LEU A 106 -7.47 7.35 -3.31
C LEU A 106 -7.33 8.76 -3.90
N PHE A 107 -7.81 8.97 -5.13
CA PHE A 107 -7.77 10.30 -5.76
C PHE A 107 -8.62 11.33 -5.00
N ALA A 108 -9.70 10.90 -4.36
CA ALA A 108 -10.55 11.79 -3.56
C ALA A 108 -9.84 12.27 -2.28
N VAL A 109 -8.85 11.53 -1.80
CA VAL A 109 -8.10 11.83 -0.57
C VAL A 109 -6.88 12.72 -0.84
N LEU A 110 -6.37 12.75 -2.07
CA LEU A 110 -5.17 13.53 -2.43
C LEU A 110 -5.19 15.00 -1.95
N PRO A 111 -6.28 15.77 -2.09
CA PRO A 111 -6.31 17.16 -1.64
C PRO A 111 -6.23 17.31 -0.11
N ILE A 112 -6.73 16.32 0.63
CA ILE A 112 -6.81 16.34 2.10
C ILE A 112 -5.49 15.84 2.72
N ARG A 113 -4.73 15.03 1.99
CA ARG A 113 -3.49 14.40 2.46
C ARG A 113 -2.49 15.39 3.07
N LYS A 114 -2.29 16.55 2.43
CA LYS A 114 -1.34 17.57 2.93
C LYS A 114 -1.72 18.10 4.31
N THR A 115 -3.02 18.25 4.58
CA THR A 115 -3.53 18.74 5.88
C THR A 115 -3.30 17.69 6.97
N VAL A 116 -3.51 16.41 6.65
CA VAL A 116 -3.34 15.31 7.61
C VAL A 116 -1.86 15.00 7.85
N GLN A 117 -1.01 15.11 6.84
CA GLN A 117 0.44 14.91 7.00
C GLN A 117 1.06 15.82 8.05
N GLY A 118 0.56 17.05 8.21
CA GLY A 118 1.00 17.97 9.26
C GLY A 118 0.70 17.47 10.69
N LEU A 119 -0.22 16.49 10.86
CA LEU A 119 -0.49 15.84 12.14
C LEU A 119 0.50 14.71 12.44
N GLY A 120 1.17 14.19 11.42
CA GLY A 120 2.16 13.11 11.53
C GLY A 120 3.43 13.52 12.31
N ASP A 121 3.70 14.81 12.47
CA ASP A 121 4.79 15.32 13.30
C ASP A 121 4.48 15.19 14.79
N ASN A 122 3.23 14.96 15.16
CA ASN A 122 2.81 14.80 16.54
C ASN A 122 2.86 13.33 16.97
N MET A 123 3.84 12.95 17.79
CA MET A 123 4.06 11.56 18.23
C MET A 123 2.85 10.99 18.99
N TYR A 124 2.07 11.81 19.69
CA TYR A 124 0.84 11.35 20.36
C TYR A 124 -0.24 10.97 19.34
N PHE A 125 -0.35 11.74 18.25
CA PHE A 125 -1.27 11.43 17.16
C PHE A 125 -0.88 10.11 16.46
N VAL A 126 0.41 9.95 16.14
CA VAL A 126 0.95 8.72 15.55
C VAL A 126 0.68 7.51 16.46
N GLY A 127 0.94 7.64 17.76
CA GLY A 127 0.67 6.57 18.73
C GLY A 127 -0.82 6.18 18.79
N ALA A 128 -1.72 7.18 18.85
CA ALA A 128 -3.16 6.94 18.85
C ALA A 128 -3.64 6.26 17.55
N ALA A 129 -3.14 6.70 16.40
CA ALA A 129 -3.44 6.10 15.10
C ALA A 129 -2.98 4.63 15.02
N LEU A 130 -1.79 4.31 15.54
CA LEU A 130 -1.29 2.93 15.59
C LEU A 130 -2.12 2.03 16.52
N ILE A 131 -2.55 2.54 17.68
CA ILE A 131 -3.44 1.80 18.59
C ILE A 131 -4.78 1.53 17.89
N PHE A 132 -5.35 2.54 17.22
CA PHE A 132 -6.59 2.39 16.48
C PHE A 132 -6.45 1.35 15.35
N THR A 133 -5.37 1.41 14.57
CA THR A 133 -5.07 0.42 13.51
C THR A 133 -4.92 -0.98 14.10
N GLY A 134 -4.19 -1.12 15.20
CA GLY A 134 -4.03 -2.40 15.90
C GLY A 134 -5.36 -2.98 16.39
N PHE A 135 -6.26 -2.12 16.90
CA PHE A 135 -7.61 -2.53 17.29
C PHE A 135 -8.44 -2.99 16.10
N LEU A 136 -8.38 -2.28 14.97
CA LEU A 136 -9.07 -2.70 13.75
C LEU A 136 -8.54 -4.05 13.24
N LEU A 137 -7.23 -4.26 13.24
CA LEU A 137 -6.62 -5.53 12.84
C LEU A 137 -7.07 -6.68 13.76
N PHE A 138 -7.10 -6.44 15.07
CA PHE A 138 -7.61 -7.41 16.03
C PHE A 138 -9.08 -7.78 15.77
N LEU A 139 -9.93 -6.81 15.41
CA LEU A 139 -11.30 -7.08 15.02
C LEU A 139 -11.37 -7.86 13.71
N CYS A 140 -10.56 -7.49 12.70
CA CYS A 140 -10.51 -8.17 11.41
C CYS A 140 -10.08 -9.64 11.55
N ASP A 141 -9.14 -9.94 12.44
CA ASP A 141 -8.65 -11.31 12.68
C ASP A 141 -9.74 -12.20 13.29
N ARG A 142 -10.70 -11.62 14.00
CA ARG A 142 -11.88 -12.34 14.53
C ARG A 142 -12.97 -12.60 13.51
N VAL A 143 -12.96 -11.91 12.38
CA VAL A 143 -13.90 -12.17 11.29
C VAL A 143 -13.54 -13.49 10.64
N ARG A 144 -14.52 -14.39 10.51
CA ARG A 144 -14.32 -15.69 9.86
C ARG A 144 -13.74 -15.49 8.46
N ARG A 145 -12.80 -16.36 8.07
CA ARG A 145 -12.16 -16.35 6.74
C ARG A 145 -13.18 -16.11 5.64
N GLY A 146 -12.97 -15.06 4.87
CA GLY A 146 -13.80 -14.75 3.71
C GLY A 146 -13.78 -15.90 2.72
N ARG A 147 -14.94 -16.19 2.11
CA ARG A 147 -15.06 -17.23 1.06
C ARG A 147 -14.75 -16.70 -0.33
N LYS A 148 -14.47 -15.40 -0.46
CA LYS A 148 -14.21 -14.76 -1.75
C LYS A 148 -12.75 -14.93 -2.15
N THR A 149 -12.55 -15.29 -3.41
CA THR A 149 -11.25 -15.36 -4.07
C THR A 149 -11.16 -14.23 -5.11
N GLU A 150 -10.00 -13.99 -5.66
CA GLU A 150 -9.78 -13.03 -6.76
C GLU A 150 -10.80 -13.21 -7.90
N ARG A 151 -11.15 -14.46 -8.21
CA ARG A 151 -12.11 -14.81 -9.26
C ARG A 151 -13.56 -14.48 -8.90
N SER A 152 -13.90 -14.39 -7.62
CA SER A 152 -15.26 -14.11 -7.12
C SER A 152 -15.43 -12.68 -6.59
N ALA A 153 -14.35 -11.88 -6.52
CA ALA A 153 -14.40 -10.49 -6.11
C ALA A 153 -15.26 -9.66 -7.07
N THR A 154 -16.13 -8.82 -6.51
CA THR A 154 -17.01 -7.94 -7.27
C THR A 154 -16.44 -6.51 -7.33
N TRP A 155 -17.03 -5.67 -8.18
CA TRP A 155 -16.70 -4.24 -8.24
C TRP A 155 -16.94 -3.51 -6.93
N LEU A 156 -17.97 -3.91 -6.18
CA LEU A 156 -18.25 -3.39 -4.84
C LEU A 156 -17.16 -3.78 -3.85
N ASP A 157 -16.65 -5.01 -3.93
CA ASP A 157 -15.53 -5.43 -3.08
C ASP A 157 -14.28 -4.59 -3.36
N ALA A 158 -13.97 -4.35 -4.64
CA ALA A 158 -12.84 -3.51 -5.04
C ALA A 158 -13.01 -2.07 -4.55
N LEU A 159 -14.22 -1.50 -4.68
CA LEU A 159 -14.52 -0.16 -4.20
C LEU A 159 -14.41 -0.05 -2.68
N LEU A 160 -14.92 -1.03 -1.92
CA LEU A 160 -14.82 -1.07 -0.46
C LEU A 160 -13.37 -1.17 0.01
N VAL A 161 -12.56 -2.01 -0.66
CA VAL A 161 -11.11 -2.09 -0.39
C VAL A 161 -10.46 -0.74 -0.69
N GLY A 162 -10.82 -0.09 -1.81
CA GLY A 162 -10.30 1.22 -2.17
C GLY A 162 -10.66 2.33 -1.18
N VAL A 163 -11.89 2.33 -0.64
CA VAL A 163 -12.30 3.25 0.42
C VAL A 163 -11.52 2.98 1.70
N GLY A 164 -11.38 1.72 2.10
CA GLY A 164 -10.55 1.33 3.25
C GLY A 164 -9.10 1.80 3.09
N GLN A 165 -8.52 1.62 1.89
CA GLN A 165 -7.17 2.09 1.57
C GLN A 165 -7.08 3.63 1.58
N ALA A 166 -8.10 4.33 1.09
CA ALA A 166 -8.15 5.79 1.13
C ALA A 166 -8.16 6.33 2.57
N VAL A 167 -8.93 5.71 3.47
CA VAL A 167 -8.94 6.04 4.90
C VAL A 167 -7.60 5.70 5.55
N ALA A 168 -6.99 4.57 5.21
CA ALA A 168 -5.69 4.15 5.77
C ALA A 168 -4.52 5.03 5.30
N THR A 169 -4.68 5.78 4.20
CA THR A 169 -3.65 6.67 3.65
C THR A 169 -3.69 8.08 4.28
N LEU A 170 -4.77 8.42 4.99
CA LEU A 170 -4.91 9.65 5.80
C LEU A 170 -4.19 9.52 7.13
#